data_7cbe4a4a34acb5d1f00599082d595dfa
#
_entry.id   7cbe4a4a34acb5d1f00599082d595dfa
#
_cell.length_a   1.000
_cell.length_b   1.000
_cell.length_c   1.000
_cell.angle_alpha   90.00
_cell.angle_beta   90.00
_cell.angle_gamma   90.00
#
_symmetry.space_group_name_H-M   'P 1'
#
loop_
_entity.id
_entity.type
_entity.pdbx_description
1 polymer ?
#
loop_
_entity_poly.entity_id
_entity_poly.type
_entity_poly.pdbx_seq_one_letter_code
_entity_poly.pdbx_strand_id
1 'polypeptide(L)'
;MHGTPATKEMDLWRIAPAGGNPERLTQRNTDVAYPTPVGNRTVFYVARDGDGSGPWLWAFDLKRKDSRRASFGLEQYTSVQASADGRKLVATISNPAASLWSVPIRDGLAEEQDVKPFTVPTVRALAPRFGRSSLFYLSSLGTGDGLWRLRDGQVTEIWKGADGALLETPAVSLEGDRVAIVLRRNGKRRLHVLSSDGAELQPIAGEIDVQGTGSWSPDGRWIVTGGSDSTGPGLFKIPLEGGSPVRLVAGPALNPVWSPDGSLIVYAGTNVRTFAPLLAVRPDGTSVELPQISLRRLGERVRFLPDGKSLIYMQGLLASQDFWLLDLASMKSRPLTRLQNRASMRTFDVTSDGKQIVFDRLRENSEVVMIDLPKE
;
A
#
# COMPACT_ATOMS: atom_id res chain seq x y z
N MET A 1 -0.53 32.73 7.49
CA MET A 1 -0.83 31.49 8.22
C MET A 1 0.08 30.41 7.65
N HIS A 2 1.16 30.09 8.33
CA HIS A 2 2.05 28.99 7.95
C HIS A 2 1.42 27.70 8.46
N GLY A 3 0.79 26.93 7.56
CA GLY A 3 0.32 25.59 7.86
C GLY A 3 1.51 24.65 7.98
N THR A 4 1.79 24.18 9.18
CA THR A 4 2.56 22.96 9.41
C THR A 4 1.94 21.81 8.58
N PRO A 5 2.73 20.93 7.95
CA PRO A 5 2.18 19.74 7.31
C PRO A 5 1.39 18.99 8.39
N ALA A 6 0.07 18.87 8.19
CA ALA A 6 -0.80 18.17 9.11
C ALA A 6 -0.29 16.73 9.24
N THR A 7 0.31 16.42 10.36
CA THR A 7 0.30 15.06 10.86
C THR A 7 -1.17 14.65 10.90
N LYS A 8 -1.56 13.57 10.26
CA LYS A 8 -2.95 13.07 10.24
C LYS A 8 -3.35 12.49 11.62
N GLU A 9 -3.02 13.19 12.67
CA GLU A 9 -3.33 12.85 14.05
C GLU A 9 -4.55 13.65 14.46
N MET A 10 -5.72 13.06 14.21
CA MET A 10 -7.00 13.69 14.55
C MET A 10 -7.61 12.99 15.77
N ASP A 11 -8.41 13.78 16.51
CA ASP A 11 -9.17 13.34 17.66
C ASP A 11 -10.51 14.04 17.73
N LEU A 12 -11.42 13.52 18.56
CA LEU A 12 -12.66 14.21 18.88
C LEU A 12 -12.36 15.33 19.89
N TRP A 13 -12.90 16.49 19.60
CA TRP A 13 -12.85 17.65 20.48
C TRP A 13 -14.25 18.21 20.70
N ARG A 14 -14.51 18.73 21.87
CA ARG A 14 -15.75 19.43 22.23
C ARG A 14 -15.44 20.87 22.62
N ILE A 15 -16.29 21.78 22.13
CA ILE A 15 -16.30 23.20 22.56
C ILE A 15 -17.74 23.61 22.86
N ALA A 16 -17.91 24.45 23.85
CA ALA A 16 -19.24 25.02 24.16
C ALA A 16 -19.70 25.96 23.03
N PRO A 17 -21.01 26.05 22.73
CA PRO A 17 -21.52 26.97 21.69
C PRO A 17 -21.17 28.45 21.96
N ALA A 18 -21.02 28.83 23.23
CA ALA A 18 -20.61 30.17 23.64
C ALA A 18 -19.10 30.42 23.51
N GLY A 19 -18.34 29.45 23.00
CA GLY A 19 -16.87 29.48 22.95
C GLY A 19 -16.23 28.99 24.25
N GLY A 20 -14.92 29.18 24.36
CA GLY A 20 -14.12 28.72 25.50
C GLY A 20 -13.00 27.77 25.09
N ASN A 21 -12.37 27.13 26.05
CA ASN A 21 -11.30 26.18 25.77
C ASN A 21 -11.86 24.86 25.22
N PRO A 22 -11.34 24.35 24.09
CA PRO A 22 -11.76 23.05 23.58
C PRO A 22 -11.29 21.93 24.51
N GLU A 23 -12.18 20.97 24.78
CA GLU A 23 -11.89 19.75 25.53
C GLU A 23 -11.58 18.61 24.55
N ARG A 24 -10.42 17.98 24.66
CA ARG A 24 -10.07 16.78 23.89
C ARG A 24 -10.79 15.58 24.50
N LEU A 25 -11.59 14.88 23.70
CA LEU A 25 -12.39 13.73 24.14
C LEU A 25 -11.67 12.40 23.90
N THR A 26 -10.87 12.27 22.84
CA THR A 26 -10.14 11.05 22.53
C THR A 26 -8.64 11.30 22.38
N GLN A 27 -7.84 10.26 22.50
CA GLN A 27 -6.38 10.29 22.29
C GLN A 27 -5.96 9.17 21.34
N ARG A 28 -6.66 9.09 20.20
CA ARG A 28 -6.41 8.04 19.23
C ARG A 28 -5.23 8.34 18.33
N ASN A 29 -4.98 9.62 18.04
CA ASN A 29 -3.93 10.08 17.15
C ASN A 29 -3.97 9.35 15.77
N THR A 30 -5.18 9.12 15.25
CA THR A 30 -5.43 8.46 13.97
C THR A 30 -6.38 9.30 13.13
N ASP A 31 -6.74 8.81 11.92
CA ASP A 31 -7.79 9.46 11.13
C ASP A 31 -9.14 9.35 11.87
N VAL A 32 -9.67 10.46 12.37
CA VAL A 32 -10.99 10.56 13.02
C VAL A 32 -11.88 11.48 12.19
N ALA A 33 -13.08 11.04 11.84
CA ALA A 33 -13.99 11.79 10.98
C ALA A 33 -15.45 11.57 11.36
N TYR A 34 -16.32 12.42 10.85
CA TYR A 34 -17.80 12.33 10.93
C TYR A 34 -18.33 12.19 12.38
N PRO A 35 -17.93 13.10 13.31
CA PRO A 35 -18.50 13.07 14.66
C PRO A 35 -20.01 13.33 14.60
N THR A 36 -20.79 12.40 15.14
CA THR A 36 -22.24 12.39 15.06
C THR A 36 -22.82 12.17 16.45
N PRO A 37 -23.27 13.22 17.15
CA PRO A 37 -23.88 13.09 18.47
C PRO A 37 -25.27 12.43 18.37
N VAL A 38 -25.54 11.54 19.31
CA VAL A 38 -26.84 10.88 19.51
C VAL A 38 -27.24 11.05 20.97
N GLY A 39 -28.37 11.72 21.19
CA GLY A 39 -28.78 12.11 22.54
C GLY A 39 -27.73 12.98 23.22
N ASN A 40 -27.68 12.90 24.56
CA ASN A 40 -26.73 13.67 25.38
C ASN A 40 -25.50 12.85 25.80
N ARG A 41 -25.43 11.60 25.37
CA ARG A 41 -24.47 10.63 25.95
C ARG A 41 -23.48 10.09 24.96
N THR A 42 -23.89 9.85 23.72
CA THR A 42 -23.07 9.09 22.78
C THR A 42 -22.69 9.94 21.58
N VAL A 43 -21.43 9.89 21.18
CA VAL A 43 -20.95 10.43 19.92
C VAL A 43 -20.44 9.27 19.06
N PHE A 44 -21.11 8.99 17.95
CA PHE A 44 -20.59 8.08 16.95
C PHE A 44 -19.58 8.80 16.06
N TYR A 45 -18.58 8.08 15.58
CA TYR A 45 -17.56 8.60 14.69
C TYR A 45 -16.86 7.48 13.93
N VAL A 46 -16.21 7.84 12.87
CA VAL A 46 -15.40 6.92 12.06
C VAL A 46 -13.93 7.13 12.42
N ALA A 47 -13.19 6.07 12.70
CA ALA A 47 -11.76 6.15 12.96
C ALA A 47 -11.02 4.87 12.61
N ARG A 48 -9.73 5.01 12.29
CA ARG A 48 -8.80 3.89 12.19
C ARG A 48 -8.30 3.47 13.57
N ASP A 49 -7.91 2.22 13.68
CA ASP A 49 -7.16 1.73 14.83
C ASP A 49 -5.70 2.20 14.81
N GLY A 50 -5.02 2.10 15.94
CA GLY A 50 -3.61 2.48 16.07
C GLY A 50 -2.67 1.67 15.16
N ASP A 51 -3.07 0.47 14.76
CA ASP A 51 -2.38 -0.38 13.79
C ASP A 51 -2.65 0.03 12.33
N GLY A 52 -3.55 1.01 12.10
CA GLY A 52 -3.95 1.51 10.78
C GLY A 52 -5.10 0.76 10.14
N SER A 53 -5.62 -0.29 10.76
CA SER A 53 -6.80 -1.01 10.29
C SER A 53 -8.07 -0.15 10.35
N GLY A 54 -9.08 -0.51 9.58
CA GLY A 54 -10.32 0.27 9.42
C GLY A 54 -10.31 1.14 8.14
N PRO A 55 -11.12 2.19 8.09
CA PRO A 55 -11.82 2.85 9.21
C PRO A 55 -13.06 2.09 9.72
N TRP A 56 -13.28 2.15 11.02
CA TRP A 56 -14.37 1.48 11.72
C TRP A 56 -15.36 2.49 12.32
N LEU A 57 -16.58 2.02 12.61
CA LEU A 57 -17.56 2.79 13.39
C LEU A 57 -17.25 2.65 14.88
N TRP A 58 -17.12 3.78 15.56
CA TRP A 58 -16.85 3.91 16.98
C TRP A 58 -17.96 4.65 17.68
N ALA A 59 -18.16 4.36 18.96
CA ALA A 59 -19.04 5.10 19.85
C ALA A 59 -18.24 5.58 21.07
N PHE A 60 -18.27 6.89 21.32
CA PHE A 60 -17.71 7.54 22.51
C PHE A 60 -18.81 7.82 23.52
N ASP A 61 -18.70 7.32 24.75
CA ASP A 61 -19.62 7.62 25.85
C ASP A 61 -19.13 8.86 26.60
N LEU A 62 -19.88 9.98 26.50
CA LEU A 62 -19.53 11.26 27.11
C LEU A 62 -19.49 11.20 28.66
N LYS A 63 -20.25 10.28 29.30
CA LYS A 63 -20.27 10.12 30.74
C LYS A 63 -19.12 9.28 31.25
N ARG A 64 -18.83 8.17 30.57
CA ARG A 64 -17.74 7.25 30.93
C ARG A 64 -16.37 7.74 30.42
N LYS A 65 -16.35 8.64 29.44
CA LYS A 65 -15.17 9.16 28.73
C LYS A 65 -14.34 8.03 28.11
N ASP A 66 -15.01 7.03 27.54
CA ASP A 66 -14.39 5.91 26.86
C ASP A 66 -14.94 5.69 25.46
N SER A 67 -14.14 5.04 24.61
CA SER A 67 -14.51 4.67 23.24
C SER A 67 -14.63 3.17 23.10
N ARG A 68 -15.69 2.72 22.44
CA ARG A 68 -15.83 1.30 22.05
C ARG A 68 -16.07 1.20 20.55
N ARG A 69 -15.55 0.16 19.92
CA ARG A 69 -15.88 -0.15 18.53
C ARG A 69 -17.35 -0.58 18.45
N ALA A 70 -18.10 0.05 17.56
CA ALA A 70 -19.52 -0.22 17.35
C ALA A 70 -19.75 -1.15 16.12
N SER A 71 -18.79 -1.25 15.22
CA SER A 71 -18.82 -2.20 14.10
C SER A 71 -18.04 -3.48 14.40
N PHE A 72 -18.57 -4.63 13.97
CA PHE A 72 -17.97 -5.94 14.21
C PHE A 72 -17.64 -6.70 12.90
N GLY A 73 -17.99 -6.13 11.76
CA GLY A 73 -17.75 -6.73 10.44
C GLY A 73 -16.42 -6.30 9.80
N LEU A 74 -16.29 -6.64 8.54
CA LEU A 74 -15.14 -6.35 7.67
C LEU A 74 -15.33 -5.05 6.89
N GLU A 75 -16.53 -4.48 6.93
CA GLU A 75 -16.91 -3.31 6.19
C GLU A 75 -16.20 -2.08 6.77
N GLN A 76 -15.59 -1.32 5.89
CA GLN A 76 -15.01 -0.04 6.25
C GLN A 76 -16.09 1.05 6.23
N TYR A 77 -16.20 1.80 7.30
CA TYR A 77 -17.14 2.91 7.41
C TYR A 77 -16.49 4.18 6.87
N THR A 78 -17.05 4.75 5.82
CA THR A 78 -16.51 5.97 5.18
C THR A 78 -17.25 7.23 5.56
N SER A 79 -18.46 7.11 6.11
CA SER A 79 -19.22 8.21 6.71
C SER A 79 -20.25 7.67 7.68
N VAL A 80 -20.72 8.51 8.61
CA VAL A 80 -21.86 8.21 9.48
C VAL A 80 -22.62 9.49 9.82
N GLN A 81 -23.94 9.40 9.91
CA GLN A 81 -24.84 10.47 10.34
C GLN A 81 -26.02 9.88 11.09
N ALA A 82 -26.48 10.54 12.16
CA ALA A 82 -27.68 10.14 12.89
C ALA A 82 -28.95 10.76 12.26
N SER A 83 -30.06 10.04 12.38
CA SER A 83 -31.39 10.60 12.12
C SER A 83 -31.73 11.69 13.16
N ALA A 84 -32.62 12.62 12.82
CA ALA A 84 -32.99 13.72 13.69
C ALA A 84 -33.58 13.25 15.04
N ASP A 85 -34.23 12.10 15.06
CA ASP A 85 -34.81 11.50 16.26
C ASP A 85 -33.82 10.66 17.08
N GLY A 86 -32.56 10.56 16.61
CA GLY A 86 -31.50 9.80 17.27
C GLY A 86 -31.70 8.27 17.32
N ARG A 87 -32.65 7.73 16.57
CA ARG A 87 -33.01 6.31 16.57
C ARG A 87 -32.25 5.48 15.53
N LYS A 88 -31.70 6.14 14.53
CA LYS A 88 -31.03 5.46 13.42
C LYS A 88 -29.72 6.15 13.08
N LEU A 89 -28.77 5.37 12.62
CA LEU A 89 -27.59 5.87 11.92
C LEU A 89 -27.73 5.52 10.45
N VAL A 90 -27.38 6.45 9.59
CA VAL A 90 -27.14 6.21 8.18
C VAL A 90 -25.63 6.25 7.99
N ALA A 91 -25.06 5.20 7.42
CA ALA A 91 -23.64 5.11 7.20
C ALA A 91 -23.34 4.68 5.77
N THR A 92 -22.25 5.19 5.22
CA THR A 92 -21.67 4.63 4.00
C THR A 92 -20.63 3.61 4.41
N ILE A 93 -20.81 2.38 3.95
CA ILE A 93 -19.83 1.31 4.11
C ILE A 93 -19.15 1.05 2.78
N SER A 94 -17.86 0.76 2.84
CA SER A 94 -17.05 0.34 1.71
C SER A 94 -16.61 -1.10 1.95
N ASN A 95 -16.87 -1.95 0.97
CA ASN A 95 -16.37 -3.33 0.94
C ASN A 95 -15.54 -3.50 -0.35
N PRO A 96 -14.28 -3.01 -0.36
CA PRO A 96 -13.47 -3.05 -1.56
C PRO A 96 -13.20 -4.49 -1.96
N ALA A 97 -13.69 -4.90 -3.11
CA ALA A 97 -13.32 -6.16 -3.73
C ALA A 97 -11.96 -6.00 -4.40
N ALA A 98 -11.03 -6.89 -4.11
CA ALA A 98 -9.73 -6.95 -4.75
C ALA A 98 -9.48 -8.37 -5.25
N SER A 99 -9.06 -8.48 -6.52
CA SER A 99 -8.75 -9.77 -7.15
C SER A 99 -7.54 -9.63 -8.06
N LEU A 100 -6.84 -10.74 -8.26
CA LEU A 100 -5.73 -10.81 -9.20
C LEU A 100 -6.22 -11.21 -10.57
N TRP A 101 -5.59 -10.62 -11.57
CA TRP A 101 -5.84 -10.86 -12.98
C TRP A 101 -4.52 -11.03 -13.71
N SER A 102 -4.51 -11.73 -14.83
CA SER A 102 -3.33 -11.89 -15.67
C SER A 102 -3.60 -11.48 -17.09
N VAL A 103 -2.57 -10.96 -17.75
CA VAL A 103 -2.57 -10.64 -19.18
C VAL A 103 -1.26 -11.12 -19.81
N PRO A 104 -1.26 -11.71 -21.02
CA PRO A 104 -0.04 -12.20 -21.65
C PRO A 104 0.84 -11.05 -22.14
N ILE A 105 2.16 -11.23 -22.03
CA ILE A 105 3.17 -10.41 -22.66
C ILE A 105 3.46 -10.98 -24.04
N ARG A 106 3.22 -10.20 -25.10
CA ARG A 106 3.40 -10.61 -26.49
C ARG A 106 3.88 -9.45 -27.36
N ASP A 107 4.32 -9.73 -28.58
CA ASP A 107 4.75 -8.68 -29.52
C ASP A 107 3.60 -7.77 -29.95
N GLY A 108 2.39 -8.33 -30.08
CA GLY A 108 1.17 -7.59 -30.36
C GLY A 108 0.53 -6.99 -29.09
N LEU A 109 -0.47 -6.14 -29.32
CA LEU A 109 -1.25 -5.53 -28.27
C LEU A 109 -2.21 -6.54 -27.65
N ALA A 110 -2.23 -6.68 -26.32
CA ALA A 110 -3.23 -7.46 -25.60
C ALA A 110 -4.43 -6.57 -25.25
N GLU A 111 -5.63 -7.12 -25.37
CA GLU A 111 -6.88 -6.41 -25.11
C GLU A 111 -7.62 -6.97 -23.89
N GLU A 112 -8.72 -6.34 -23.49
CA GLU A 112 -9.51 -6.77 -22.33
C GLU A 112 -9.95 -8.24 -22.41
N GLN A 113 -10.24 -8.76 -23.59
CA GLN A 113 -10.61 -10.16 -23.83
C GLN A 113 -9.47 -11.16 -23.54
N ASP A 114 -8.23 -10.71 -23.56
CA ASP A 114 -7.05 -11.52 -23.23
C ASP A 114 -6.79 -11.58 -21.72
N VAL A 115 -7.47 -10.75 -20.95
CA VAL A 115 -7.34 -10.70 -19.49
C VAL A 115 -8.11 -11.84 -18.86
N LYS A 116 -7.45 -12.58 -17.98
CA LYS A 116 -8.04 -13.73 -17.27
C LYS A 116 -7.94 -13.57 -15.77
N PRO A 117 -8.93 -14.04 -14.99
CA PRO A 117 -8.77 -14.12 -13.54
C PRO A 117 -7.55 -14.97 -13.18
N PHE A 118 -6.73 -14.47 -12.27
CA PHE A 118 -5.65 -15.21 -11.65
C PHE A 118 -6.14 -15.68 -10.28
N THR A 119 -6.59 -16.94 -10.23
CA THR A 119 -7.30 -17.48 -9.07
C THR A 119 -6.32 -17.84 -7.95
N VAL A 120 -6.59 -17.31 -6.75
CA VAL A 120 -5.97 -17.71 -5.48
C VAL A 120 -7.06 -18.16 -4.51
N PRO A 121 -6.77 -19.08 -3.57
CA PRO A 121 -7.80 -19.64 -2.68
C PRO A 121 -8.33 -18.69 -1.58
N THR A 122 -7.94 -17.43 -1.59
CA THR A 122 -8.41 -16.43 -0.63
C THR A 122 -9.49 -15.55 -1.25
N VAL A 123 -10.37 -15.00 -0.41
CA VAL A 123 -11.53 -14.20 -0.84
C VAL A 123 -11.10 -12.89 -1.51
N ARG A 124 -9.98 -12.33 -1.07
CA ARG A 124 -9.42 -11.07 -1.55
C ARG A 124 -7.94 -11.28 -1.85
N ALA A 125 -7.43 -10.68 -2.92
CA ALA A 125 -6.01 -10.71 -3.23
C ALA A 125 -5.56 -9.43 -3.92
N LEU A 126 -4.44 -8.89 -3.47
CA LEU A 126 -3.80 -7.69 -4.02
C LEU A 126 -2.28 -7.74 -3.83
N ALA A 127 -1.59 -6.82 -4.48
CA ALA A 127 -0.14 -6.68 -4.36
C ALA A 127 0.65 -7.98 -4.65
N PRO A 128 0.48 -8.59 -5.83
CA PRO A 128 1.18 -9.82 -6.18
C PRO A 128 2.69 -9.60 -6.28
N ARG A 129 3.46 -10.60 -5.81
CA ARG A 129 4.91 -10.65 -5.93
C ARG A 129 5.38 -12.07 -6.17
N PHE A 130 6.10 -12.27 -7.26
CA PHE A 130 6.68 -13.56 -7.57
C PHE A 130 8.07 -13.70 -6.96
N GLY A 131 8.28 -14.79 -6.22
CA GLY A 131 9.58 -15.40 -6.03
C GLY A 131 9.76 -16.49 -7.08
N ARG A 132 10.87 -17.21 -7.05
CA ARG A 132 11.20 -18.24 -8.05
C ARG A 132 10.10 -19.31 -8.23
N SER A 133 9.49 -19.77 -7.14
CA SER A 133 8.50 -20.85 -7.13
C SER A 133 7.25 -20.54 -6.32
N SER A 134 7.06 -19.29 -5.91
CA SER A 134 5.97 -18.89 -5.02
C SER A 134 5.39 -17.55 -5.45
N LEU A 135 4.09 -17.37 -5.23
CA LEU A 135 3.44 -16.08 -5.29
C LEU A 135 3.17 -15.60 -3.86
N PHE A 136 3.59 -14.39 -3.56
CA PHE A 136 3.23 -13.68 -2.34
C PHE A 136 2.20 -12.62 -2.66
N TYR A 137 1.23 -12.43 -1.79
CA TYR A 137 0.17 -11.44 -2.01
C TYR A 137 -0.45 -11.02 -0.69
N LEU A 138 -1.10 -9.88 -0.68
CA LEU A 138 -1.86 -9.39 0.46
C LEU A 138 -3.30 -9.90 0.37
N SER A 139 -3.80 -10.39 1.50
CA SER A 139 -5.20 -10.78 1.65
C SER A 139 -5.66 -10.50 3.06
N SER A 140 -6.94 -10.16 3.23
CA SER A 140 -7.53 -9.94 4.54
C SER A 140 -8.51 -11.05 4.90
N LEU A 141 -8.45 -11.49 6.15
CA LEU A 141 -9.49 -12.30 6.80
C LEU A 141 -10.39 -11.44 7.69
N GLY A 142 -10.34 -10.10 7.50
CA GLY A 142 -11.26 -9.15 8.09
C GLY A 142 -10.76 -8.29 9.22
N THR A 143 -9.62 -8.51 9.78
CA THR A 143 -9.04 -7.70 10.86
C THR A 143 -7.85 -6.84 10.42
N GLY A 144 -7.39 -7.01 9.20
CA GLY A 144 -6.25 -6.34 8.60
C GLY A 144 -5.74 -7.13 7.41
N ASP A 145 -4.86 -6.52 6.59
CA ASP A 145 -4.24 -7.24 5.49
C ASP A 145 -3.08 -8.09 6.02
N GLY A 146 -3.20 -9.41 5.86
CA GLY A 146 -2.12 -10.36 6.11
C GLY A 146 -1.28 -10.60 4.86
N LEU A 147 -0.08 -11.12 5.04
CA LEU A 147 0.78 -11.56 3.95
C LEU A 147 0.64 -13.08 3.76
N TRP A 148 0.37 -13.46 2.54
CA TRP A 148 0.08 -14.83 2.15
C TRP A 148 1.07 -15.31 1.10
N ARG A 149 1.39 -16.61 1.13
CA ARG A 149 2.21 -17.28 0.14
C ARG A 149 1.42 -18.42 -0.49
N LEU A 150 1.36 -18.44 -1.83
CA LEU A 150 0.89 -19.55 -2.63
C LEU A 150 2.09 -20.28 -3.23
N ARG A 151 2.25 -21.57 -2.91
CA ARG A 151 3.28 -22.45 -3.44
C ARG A 151 2.69 -23.84 -3.68
N ASP A 152 2.89 -24.42 -4.86
CA ASP A 152 2.44 -25.78 -5.24
C ASP A 152 0.93 -25.99 -4.92
N GLY A 153 0.09 -24.97 -5.16
CA GLY A 153 -1.35 -25.00 -4.88
C GLY A 153 -1.71 -24.84 -3.41
N GLN A 154 -0.75 -24.81 -2.50
CA GLN A 154 -0.98 -24.59 -1.07
C GLN A 154 -0.83 -23.12 -0.70
N VAL A 155 -1.73 -22.63 0.15
CA VAL A 155 -1.74 -21.27 0.66
C VAL A 155 -1.40 -21.26 2.14
N THR A 156 -0.44 -20.42 2.50
CA THR A 156 0.00 -20.22 3.89
C THR A 156 -0.01 -18.75 4.22
N GLU A 157 -0.62 -18.38 5.34
CA GLU A 157 -0.48 -17.04 5.90
C GLU A 157 0.86 -16.95 6.64
N ILE A 158 1.76 -16.11 6.14
CA ILE A 158 3.12 -15.98 6.69
C ILE A 158 3.28 -14.79 7.63
N TRP A 159 2.30 -13.87 7.64
CA TRP A 159 2.25 -12.76 8.59
C TRP A 159 0.80 -12.33 8.84
N LYS A 160 0.40 -12.16 10.12
CA LYS A 160 -0.99 -11.96 10.54
C LYS A 160 -1.33 -10.56 11.03
N GLY A 161 -0.45 -9.60 10.92
CA GLY A 161 -0.73 -8.25 11.37
C GLY A 161 -0.59 -7.97 12.87
N ALA A 162 -0.16 -8.93 13.67
CA ALA A 162 -0.04 -8.78 15.13
C ALA A 162 1.01 -7.72 15.53
N ASP A 163 1.93 -7.43 14.64
CA ASP A 163 3.09 -6.56 14.89
C ASP A 163 2.99 -5.14 14.31
N GLY A 164 1.83 -4.74 13.85
CA GLY A 164 1.57 -3.42 13.27
C GLY A 164 0.84 -3.50 11.95
N ALA A 165 0.49 -2.36 11.35
CA ALA A 165 -0.17 -2.34 10.05
C ALA A 165 0.84 -2.53 8.91
N LEU A 166 0.56 -3.46 8.01
CA LEU A 166 1.28 -3.62 6.75
C LEU A 166 0.80 -2.54 5.78
N LEU A 167 1.68 -1.61 5.45
CA LEU A 167 1.33 -0.40 4.72
C LEU A 167 1.59 -0.49 3.22
N GLU A 168 2.59 -1.27 2.85
CA GLU A 168 3.13 -1.29 1.49
C GLU A 168 3.17 -2.72 0.95
N THR A 169 3.31 -2.83 -0.36
CA THR A 169 3.50 -4.11 -1.03
C THR A 169 4.75 -4.81 -0.51
N PRO A 170 4.74 -6.12 -0.28
CA PRO A 170 5.93 -6.86 0.13
C PRO A 170 6.99 -6.85 -0.98
N ALA A 171 8.26 -6.82 -0.59
CA ALA A 171 9.38 -7.06 -1.50
C ALA A 171 9.93 -8.47 -1.28
N VAL A 172 9.97 -9.26 -2.34
CA VAL A 172 10.39 -10.68 -2.28
C VAL A 172 11.81 -10.80 -2.85
N SER A 173 12.68 -11.55 -2.18
CA SER A 173 14.01 -11.89 -2.69
C SER A 173 13.89 -12.72 -3.99
N LEU A 174 14.92 -12.70 -4.85
CA LEU A 174 14.89 -13.39 -6.12
C LEU A 174 14.59 -14.90 -5.98
N GLU A 175 15.17 -15.54 -4.97
CA GLU A 175 14.92 -16.95 -4.68
C GLU A 175 13.56 -17.20 -4.00
N GLY A 176 12.91 -16.16 -3.47
CA GLY A 176 11.62 -16.25 -2.78
C GLY A 176 11.71 -16.85 -1.37
N ASP A 177 12.88 -16.85 -0.78
CA ASP A 177 13.16 -17.36 0.57
C ASP A 177 13.00 -16.31 1.67
N ARG A 178 13.09 -15.03 1.32
CA ARG A 178 12.98 -13.89 2.23
C ARG A 178 12.00 -12.83 1.69
N VAL A 179 11.29 -12.17 2.60
CA VAL A 179 10.34 -11.12 2.29
C VAL A 179 10.63 -9.90 3.14
N ALA A 180 10.69 -8.74 2.52
CA ALA A 180 10.76 -7.47 3.23
C ALA A 180 9.40 -6.79 3.25
N ILE A 181 8.98 -6.30 4.41
CA ILE A 181 7.71 -5.62 4.64
C ILE A 181 7.92 -4.31 5.38
N VAL A 182 7.05 -3.35 5.16
CA VAL A 182 7.04 -2.07 5.87
C VAL A 182 5.90 -2.07 6.87
N LEU A 183 6.23 -2.05 8.14
CA LEU A 183 5.27 -2.01 9.24
C LEU A 183 5.24 -0.62 9.90
N ARG A 184 4.04 -0.17 10.24
CA ARG A 184 3.86 1.04 11.05
C ARG A 184 3.65 0.66 12.51
N ARG A 185 4.58 1.10 13.37
CA ARG A 185 4.49 1.00 14.83
C ARG A 185 4.74 2.37 15.45
N ASN A 186 3.92 2.79 16.38
CA ASN A 186 4.06 4.06 17.11
C ASN A 186 4.30 5.27 16.18
N GLY A 187 3.53 5.33 15.08
CA GLY A 187 3.62 6.41 14.09
C GLY A 187 4.82 6.33 13.13
N LYS A 188 5.81 5.46 13.37
CA LYS A 188 7.01 5.29 12.52
C LYS A 188 6.88 4.09 11.60
N ARG A 189 7.35 4.24 10.36
CA ARG A 189 7.40 3.18 9.36
C ARG A 189 8.78 2.55 9.34
N ARG A 190 8.83 1.24 9.56
CA ARG A 190 10.08 0.48 9.67
C ARG A 190 10.10 -0.68 8.69
N LEU A 191 11.25 -0.91 8.11
CA LEU A 191 11.49 -2.06 7.26
C LEU A 191 11.81 -3.27 8.14
N HIS A 192 11.16 -4.38 7.83
CA HIS A 192 11.38 -5.67 8.49
C HIS A 192 11.64 -6.73 7.43
N VAL A 193 12.46 -7.70 7.76
CA VAL A 193 12.69 -8.89 6.94
C VAL A 193 12.18 -10.10 7.70
N LEU A 194 11.50 -10.98 7.00
CA LEU A 194 11.06 -12.28 7.49
C LEU A 194 11.41 -13.36 6.46
N SER A 195 11.56 -14.60 6.94
CA SER A 195 11.67 -15.77 6.07
C SER A 195 10.35 -16.07 5.37
N SER A 196 10.39 -16.78 4.26
CA SER A 196 9.19 -17.08 3.45
C SER A 196 8.19 -18.02 4.14
N ASP A 197 8.52 -18.59 5.26
CA ASP A 197 7.62 -19.37 6.14
C ASP A 197 7.01 -18.54 7.27
N GLY A 198 7.39 -17.25 7.37
CA GLY A 198 6.86 -16.34 8.38
C GLY A 198 7.63 -16.32 9.69
N ALA A 199 8.73 -17.07 9.80
CA ALA A 199 9.62 -17.00 10.96
C ALA A 199 10.55 -15.79 10.89
N GLU A 200 11.20 -15.48 12.00
CA GLU A 200 12.34 -14.54 12.09
C GLU A 200 12.04 -13.10 11.60
N LEU A 201 10.92 -12.51 12.03
CA LEU A 201 10.65 -11.11 11.75
C LEU A 201 11.69 -10.19 12.40
N GLN A 202 12.58 -9.60 11.62
CA GLN A 202 13.69 -8.76 12.08
C GLN A 202 13.55 -7.34 11.55
N PRO A 203 13.60 -6.30 12.42
CA PRO A 203 13.69 -4.92 11.95
C PRO A 203 15.08 -4.63 11.40
N ILE A 204 15.14 -3.87 10.31
CA ILE A 204 16.39 -3.40 9.72
C ILE A 204 16.35 -1.89 9.50
N ALA A 205 17.54 -1.23 9.55
CA ALA A 205 17.71 0.21 9.32
C ALA A 205 16.76 1.08 10.16
N GLY A 206 16.79 0.89 11.48
CA GLY A 206 15.90 1.57 12.44
C GLY A 206 15.97 3.10 12.43
N GLU A 207 17.00 3.71 11.86
CA GLU A 207 17.19 5.15 11.70
C GLU A 207 16.38 5.75 10.52
N ILE A 208 15.93 4.92 9.57
CA ILE A 208 15.19 5.40 8.40
C ILE A 208 13.67 5.28 8.64
N ASP A 209 12.94 6.37 8.44
CA ASP A 209 11.48 6.37 8.31
C ASP A 209 11.13 6.05 6.86
N VAL A 210 10.80 4.77 6.60
CA VAL A 210 10.63 4.22 5.25
C VAL A 210 9.40 4.79 4.55
N GLN A 211 9.51 5.07 3.26
CA GLN A 211 8.43 5.57 2.42
C GLN A 211 8.32 4.74 1.14
N GLY A 212 7.14 4.14 0.94
CA GLY A 212 6.92 3.19 -0.14
C GLY A 212 7.53 1.82 0.16
N THR A 213 7.71 1.04 -0.88
CA THR A 213 8.21 -0.32 -0.79
C THR A 213 9.74 -0.38 -0.86
N GLY A 214 10.28 -1.56 -0.62
CA GLY A 214 11.68 -1.87 -0.89
C GLY A 214 11.85 -2.75 -2.14
N SER A 215 13.10 -2.94 -2.56
CA SER A 215 13.49 -3.93 -3.56
C SER A 215 14.80 -4.58 -3.19
N TRP A 216 14.88 -5.89 -3.35
CA TRP A 216 16.09 -6.67 -3.10
C TRP A 216 17.11 -6.50 -4.23
N SER A 217 18.39 -6.46 -3.88
CA SER A 217 19.43 -6.70 -4.87
C SER A 217 19.39 -8.17 -5.34
N PRO A 218 19.81 -8.47 -6.58
CA PRO A 218 19.77 -9.84 -7.11
C PRO A 218 20.60 -10.84 -6.30
N ASP A 219 21.71 -10.39 -5.68
CA ASP A 219 22.56 -11.20 -4.80
C ASP A 219 21.97 -11.38 -3.39
N GLY A 220 20.80 -10.76 -3.10
CA GLY A 220 20.12 -10.85 -1.81
C GLY A 220 20.85 -10.21 -0.63
N ARG A 221 21.89 -9.40 -0.86
CA ARG A 221 22.71 -8.80 0.21
C ARG A 221 22.23 -7.41 0.62
N TRP A 222 21.41 -6.77 -0.21
CA TRP A 222 20.95 -5.40 -0.02
C TRP A 222 19.45 -5.27 -0.25
N ILE A 223 18.85 -4.28 0.41
CA ILE A 223 17.53 -3.76 0.06
C ILE A 223 17.67 -2.29 -0.25
N VAL A 224 17.08 -1.84 -1.36
CA VAL A 224 16.92 -0.43 -1.67
C VAL A 224 15.50 0.02 -1.29
N THR A 225 15.36 1.19 -0.66
CA THR A 225 14.08 1.77 -0.27
C THR A 225 14.12 3.29 -0.27
N GLY A 226 12.98 3.91 -0.50
CA GLY A 226 12.79 5.33 -0.22
C GLY A 226 12.57 5.56 1.26
N GLY A 227 12.87 6.77 1.74
CA GLY A 227 12.66 7.11 3.15
C GLY A 227 13.27 8.43 3.54
N SER A 228 13.35 8.67 4.85
CA SER A 228 13.98 9.86 5.41
C SER A 228 14.81 9.47 6.64
N ASP A 229 15.98 10.03 6.74
CA ASP A 229 16.83 10.02 7.95
C ASP A 229 16.94 11.42 8.57
N SER A 230 17.88 11.66 9.46
CA SER A 230 18.12 12.95 10.10
C SER A 230 18.53 14.06 9.12
N THR A 231 18.99 13.73 7.92
CA THR A 231 19.43 14.70 6.90
C THR A 231 18.36 14.95 5.82
N GLY A 232 17.23 14.25 5.90
CA GLY A 232 16.06 14.44 5.03
C GLY A 232 15.72 13.24 4.15
N PRO A 233 14.85 13.42 3.14
CA PRO A 233 14.43 12.33 2.26
C PRO A 233 15.54 11.85 1.34
N GLY A 234 15.48 10.57 0.97
CA GLY A 234 16.46 9.95 0.08
C GLY A 234 16.09 8.58 -0.44
N LEU A 235 16.89 8.08 -1.37
CA LEU A 235 16.96 6.67 -1.75
C LEU A 235 18.10 6.03 -0.96
N PHE A 236 17.81 4.97 -0.23
CA PHE A 236 18.77 4.31 0.65
C PHE A 236 19.00 2.86 0.23
N LYS A 237 20.27 2.47 0.21
CA LYS A 237 20.71 1.08 0.05
C LYS A 237 21.10 0.54 1.42
N ILE A 238 20.43 -0.48 1.90
CA ILE A 238 20.52 -1.04 3.26
C ILE A 238 21.21 -2.40 3.19
N PRO A 239 22.34 -2.60 3.88
CA PRO A 239 23.00 -3.91 3.96
C PRO A 239 22.22 -4.83 4.92
N LEU A 240 22.11 -6.12 4.58
CA LEU A 240 21.39 -7.11 5.40
C LEU A 240 22.31 -7.84 6.40
N GLU A 241 23.59 -7.90 6.11
CA GLU A 241 24.59 -8.52 7.00
C GLU A 241 25.13 -7.55 8.07
N GLY A 242 24.42 -6.42 8.28
CA GLY A 242 24.84 -5.38 9.20
C GLY A 242 25.60 -4.23 8.52
N GLY A 243 25.72 -3.11 9.21
CA GLY A 243 26.32 -1.89 8.67
C GLY A 243 25.31 -0.76 8.53
N SER A 244 25.81 0.44 8.20
CA SER A 244 24.97 1.62 8.03
C SER A 244 24.36 1.69 6.64
N PRO A 245 23.11 2.15 6.50
CA PRO A 245 22.52 2.45 5.21
C PRO A 245 23.33 3.48 4.42
N VAL A 246 23.42 3.26 3.11
CA VAL A 246 24.08 4.17 2.17
C VAL A 246 23.01 4.99 1.44
N ARG A 247 23.08 6.31 1.52
CA ARG A 247 22.22 7.19 0.74
C ARG A 247 22.74 7.27 -0.70
N LEU A 248 21.94 6.78 -1.65
CA LEU A 248 22.28 6.82 -3.09
C LEU A 248 21.87 8.16 -3.72
N VAL A 249 20.72 8.68 -3.30
CA VAL A 249 20.15 9.92 -3.86
C VAL A 249 19.59 10.77 -2.74
N ALA A 250 19.79 12.08 -2.81
CA ALA A 250 19.10 13.06 -1.96
C ALA A 250 17.77 13.48 -2.62
N GLY A 251 16.74 13.73 -1.79
CA GLY A 251 15.40 14.11 -2.23
C GLY A 251 14.42 12.94 -2.27
N PRO A 252 13.12 13.24 -2.49
CA PRO A 252 12.07 12.22 -2.48
C PRO A 252 12.31 11.11 -3.51
N ALA A 253 12.29 9.87 -3.05
CA ALA A 253 12.40 8.67 -3.87
C ALA A 253 11.44 7.61 -3.32
N LEU A 254 10.62 7.01 -4.18
CA LEU A 254 9.59 6.05 -3.78
C LEU A 254 9.61 4.83 -4.68
N ASN A 255 9.22 3.69 -4.08
CA ASN A 255 8.98 2.44 -4.78
C ASN A 255 10.12 2.03 -5.74
N PRO A 256 11.36 1.96 -5.25
CA PRO A 256 12.48 1.55 -6.08
C PRO A 256 12.33 0.10 -6.53
N VAL A 257 12.85 -0.18 -7.72
CA VAL A 257 12.96 -1.53 -8.26
C VAL A 257 14.38 -1.75 -8.76
N TRP A 258 15.03 -2.78 -8.26
CA TRP A 258 16.37 -3.18 -8.69
C TRP A 258 16.28 -4.09 -9.92
N SER A 259 17.14 -3.87 -10.90
CA SER A 259 17.21 -4.74 -12.09
C SER A 259 17.71 -6.14 -11.74
N PRO A 260 17.25 -7.20 -12.43
CA PRO A 260 17.67 -8.57 -12.18
C PRO A 260 19.18 -8.82 -12.39
N ASP A 261 19.83 -8.03 -13.23
CA ASP A 261 21.27 -8.07 -13.48
C ASP A 261 22.09 -7.26 -12.45
N GLY A 262 21.42 -6.54 -11.55
CA GLY A 262 22.04 -5.73 -10.52
C GLY A 262 22.61 -4.39 -10.98
N SER A 263 22.50 -4.03 -12.27
CA SER A 263 23.15 -2.86 -12.84
C SER A 263 22.40 -1.54 -12.65
N LEU A 264 21.10 -1.60 -12.42
CA LEU A 264 20.21 -0.44 -12.42
C LEU A 264 19.21 -0.49 -11.27
N ILE A 265 18.87 0.67 -10.71
CA ILE A 265 17.78 0.89 -9.78
C ILE A 265 16.90 1.98 -10.35
N VAL A 266 15.62 1.68 -10.60
CA VAL A 266 14.63 2.68 -11.02
C VAL A 266 13.74 3.04 -9.85
N TYR A 267 13.26 4.28 -9.79
CA TYR A 267 12.41 4.77 -8.70
C TYR A 267 11.52 5.93 -9.15
N ALA A 268 10.43 6.16 -8.44
CA ALA A 268 9.59 7.33 -8.63
C ALA A 268 10.21 8.53 -7.88
N GLY A 269 10.48 9.60 -8.60
CA GLY A 269 11.04 10.84 -8.06
C GLY A 269 10.01 11.74 -7.38
N THR A 270 10.34 13.02 -7.26
CA THR A 270 9.47 14.02 -6.63
C THR A 270 8.13 14.15 -7.35
N ASN A 271 7.05 14.06 -6.58
CA ASN A 271 5.70 14.20 -7.11
C ASN A 271 5.44 15.60 -7.68
N VAL A 272 4.92 15.63 -8.89
CA VAL A 272 4.32 16.82 -9.49
C VAL A 272 2.82 16.56 -9.63
N ARG A 273 2.02 17.12 -8.74
CA ARG A 273 0.57 16.84 -8.61
C ARG A 273 0.31 15.35 -8.32
N THR A 274 -0.30 14.63 -9.28
CA THR A 274 -0.66 13.21 -9.17
C THR A 274 0.32 12.26 -9.85
N PHE A 275 1.40 12.79 -10.40
CA PHE A 275 2.41 12.03 -11.13
C PHE A 275 3.79 12.23 -10.53
N ALA A 276 4.68 11.28 -10.78
CA ALA A 276 6.10 11.34 -10.45
C ALA A 276 6.93 10.90 -11.66
N PRO A 277 8.08 11.52 -11.93
CA PRO A 277 8.97 11.05 -12.97
C PRO A 277 9.58 9.70 -12.59
N LEU A 278 9.73 8.80 -13.56
CA LEU A 278 10.57 7.64 -13.44
C LEU A 278 12.03 8.05 -13.59
N LEU A 279 12.83 7.78 -12.59
CA LEU A 279 14.26 8.07 -12.52
C LEU A 279 15.07 6.80 -12.35
N ALA A 280 16.36 6.85 -12.67
CA ALA A 280 17.25 5.71 -12.51
C ALA A 280 18.63 6.12 -11.99
N VAL A 281 19.22 5.19 -11.21
CA VAL A 281 20.60 5.28 -10.74
C VAL A 281 21.28 3.92 -10.80
N ARG A 282 22.60 3.91 -10.86
CA ARG A 282 23.41 2.72 -10.60
C ARG A 282 23.45 2.42 -9.10
N PRO A 283 23.87 1.21 -8.69
CA PRO A 283 24.00 0.86 -7.26
C PRO A 283 25.04 1.69 -6.48
N ASP A 284 25.88 2.44 -7.16
CA ASP A 284 26.83 3.41 -6.60
C ASP A 284 26.25 4.84 -6.45
N GLY A 285 25.00 5.06 -6.90
CA GLY A 285 24.33 6.36 -6.88
C GLY A 285 24.50 7.20 -8.17
N THR A 286 25.27 6.73 -9.15
CA THR A 286 25.44 7.43 -10.42
C THR A 286 24.11 7.48 -11.19
N SER A 287 23.66 8.68 -11.56
CA SER A 287 22.42 8.87 -12.33
C SER A 287 22.49 8.25 -13.72
N VAL A 288 21.40 7.66 -14.16
CA VAL A 288 21.22 7.10 -15.50
C VAL A 288 20.03 7.80 -16.16
N GLU A 289 20.21 8.29 -17.37
CA GLU A 289 19.15 8.97 -18.11
C GLU A 289 18.15 7.95 -18.66
N LEU A 290 16.87 8.23 -18.45
CA LEU A 290 15.75 7.47 -19.00
C LEU A 290 14.87 8.40 -19.84
N PRO A 291 14.08 7.87 -20.80
CA PRO A 291 13.02 8.66 -21.46
C PRO A 291 12.07 9.26 -20.42
N GLN A 292 11.45 10.40 -20.78
CA GLN A 292 10.47 11.06 -19.92
C GLN A 292 9.23 10.20 -19.71
N ILE A 293 9.21 9.44 -18.63
CA ILE A 293 8.08 8.62 -18.21
C ILE A 293 7.52 9.20 -16.93
N SER A 294 6.20 9.46 -16.93
CA SER A 294 5.48 9.95 -15.75
C SER A 294 4.60 8.84 -15.21
N LEU A 295 4.89 8.39 -13.99
CA LEU A 295 4.13 7.38 -13.29
C LEU A 295 3.04 8.03 -12.45
N ARG A 296 1.86 7.40 -12.40
CA ARG A 296 0.83 7.84 -11.48
C ARG A 296 1.25 7.56 -10.04
N ARG A 297 1.00 8.52 -9.16
CA ARG A 297 1.18 8.38 -7.71
C ARG A 297 0.25 7.31 -7.14
N LEU A 298 0.65 6.69 -6.04
CA LEU A 298 0.01 5.58 -5.32
C LEU A 298 0.11 4.23 -6.04
N GLY A 299 0.76 3.30 -5.39
CA GLY A 299 1.07 1.95 -5.86
C GLY A 299 2.41 1.85 -6.58
N GLU A 300 2.81 0.64 -6.83
CA GLU A 300 4.03 0.34 -7.57
C GLU A 300 3.72 0.19 -9.04
N ARG A 301 4.41 0.94 -9.88
CA ARG A 301 4.05 1.15 -11.28
C ARG A 301 5.08 0.62 -12.26
N VAL A 302 6.14 -0.03 -11.77
CA VAL A 302 7.27 -0.47 -12.60
C VAL A 302 7.77 -1.83 -12.18
N ARG A 303 8.11 -2.69 -13.15
CA ARG A 303 8.81 -3.97 -12.98
C ARG A 303 9.75 -4.22 -14.13
N PHE A 304 10.90 -4.81 -13.85
CA PHE A 304 11.76 -5.36 -14.90
C PHE A 304 11.19 -6.68 -15.41
N LEU A 305 11.44 -6.98 -16.69
CA LEU A 305 11.36 -8.35 -17.16
C LEU A 305 12.49 -9.18 -16.52
N PRO A 306 12.30 -10.50 -16.36
CA PRO A 306 13.30 -11.36 -15.73
C PRO A 306 14.68 -11.36 -16.40
N ASP A 307 14.73 -11.04 -17.70
CA ASP A 307 15.97 -10.93 -18.45
C ASP A 307 16.73 -9.60 -18.20
N GLY A 308 16.15 -8.68 -17.45
CA GLY A 308 16.72 -7.37 -17.14
C GLY A 308 16.82 -6.39 -18.31
N LYS A 309 16.39 -6.77 -19.53
CA LYS A 309 16.55 -5.96 -20.74
C LYS A 309 15.44 -4.93 -20.95
N SER A 310 14.33 -5.11 -20.28
CA SER A 310 13.16 -4.24 -20.44
C SER A 310 12.46 -3.95 -19.13
N LEU A 311 11.80 -2.81 -19.10
CA LEU A 311 10.92 -2.38 -18.03
C LEU A 311 9.46 -2.45 -18.48
N ILE A 312 8.59 -3.01 -17.66
CA ILE A 312 7.15 -2.81 -17.78
C ILE A 312 6.74 -1.70 -16.82
N TYR A 313 5.96 -0.76 -17.30
CA TYR A 313 5.40 0.29 -16.46
C TYR A 313 3.91 0.51 -16.75
N MET A 314 3.21 0.98 -15.71
CA MET A 314 1.78 1.26 -15.78
C MET A 314 1.56 2.74 -16.05
N GLN A 315 0.82 3.08 -17.10
CA GLN A 315 0.53 4.44 -17.51
C GLN A 315 -0.98 4.66 -17.68
N GLY A 316 -1.43 5.89 -17.50
CA GLY A 316 -2.84 6.27 -17.70
C GLY A 316 -3.52 6.80 -16.45
N LEU A 317 -4.81 7.11 -16.57
CA LEU A 317 -5.66 7.59 -15.48
C LEU A 317 -6.17 6.42 -14.64
N LEU A 318 -6.69 6.71 -13.44
CA LEU A 318 -7.07 5.68 -12.46
C LEU A 318 -8.00 4.58 -13.01
N ALA A 319 -8.92 4.92 -13.89
CA ALA A 319 -9.90 4.01 -14.48
C ALA A 319 -9.56 3.60 -15.94
N SER A 320 -8.39 3.98 -16.45
CA SER A 320 -7.92 3.63 -17.80
C SER A 320 -6.40 3.55 -17.80
N GLN A 321 -5.88 2.51 -17.16
CA GLN A 321 -4.45 2.26 -17.07
C GLN A 321 -4.10 1.10 -17.97
N ASP A 322 -2.96 1.24 -18.65
CA ASP A 322 -2.38 0.25 -19.53
C ASP A 322 -0.94 -0.05 -19.16
N PHE A 323 -0.47 -1.22 -19.56
CA PHE A 323 0.92 -1.61 -19.43
C PHE A 323 1.70 -1.23 -20.69
N TRP A 324 2.89 -0.70 -20.46
CA TRP A 324 3.84 -0.31 -21.48
C TRP A 324 5.17 -0.99 -21.24
N LEU A 325 5.93 -1.25 -22.28
CA LEU A 325 7.27 -1.80 -22.22
C LEU A 325 8.27 -0.75 -22.71
N LEU A 326 9.29 -0.49 -21.90
CA LEU A 326 10.47 0.25 -22.29
C LEU A 326 11.62 -0.73 -22.55
N ASP A 327 12.12 -0.78 -23.75
CA ASP A 327 13.35 -1.48 -24.10
C ASP A 327 14.56 -0.61 -23.69
N LEU A 328 15.41 -1.15 -22.82
CA LEU A 328 16.53 -0.40 -22.23
C LEU A 328 17.71 -0.21 -23.15
N ALA A 329 17.84 -1.02 -24.23
CA ALA A 329 18.90 -0.86 -25.18
C ALA A 329 18.59 0.26 -26.19
N SER A 330 17.36 0.30 -26.71
CA SER A 330 16.91 1.30 -27.66
C SER A 330 16.30 2.54 -27.03
N MET A 331 15.99 2.51 -25.75
CA MET A 331 15.23 3.54 -25.00
C MET A 331 13.86 3.87 -25.64
N LYS A 332 13.26 2.90 -26.31
CA LYS A 332 11.95 3.07 -26.94
C LYS A 332 10.86 2.38 -26.16
N SER A 333 9.73 3.06 -26.03
CA SER A 333 8.54 2.50 -25.37
C SER A 333 7.49 2.06 -26.40
N ARG A 334 6.80 0.96 -26.07
CA ARG A 334 5.61 0.50 -26.81
C ARG A 334 4.50 0.09 -25.86
N PRO A 335 3.23 0.23 -26.25
CA PRO A 335 2.13 -0.32 -25.46
C PRO A 335 2.15 -1.85 -25.50
N LEU A 336 1.82 -2.47 -24.36
CA LEU A 336 1.58 -3.91 -24.25
C LEU A 336 0.09 -4.23 -24.23
N THR A 337 -0.72 -3.30 -23.69
CA THR A 337 -2.15 -3.54 -23.50
C THR A 337 -3.00 -2.37 -23.97
N ARG A 338 -4.28 -2.68 -24.24
CA ARG A 338 -5.38 -1.72 -24.37
C ARG A 338 -6.55 -2.25 -23.54
N LEU A 339 -6.55 -1.93 -22.25
CA LEU A 339 -7.53 -2.44 -21.32
C LEU A 339 -8.74 -1.49 -21.23
N GLN A 340 -9.95 -2.04 -21.23
CA GLN A 340 -11.20 -1.32 -20.98
C GLN A 340 -11.62 -1.46 -19.52
N ASN A 341 -10.70 -1.18 -18.62
CA ASN A 341 -10.81 -1.49 -17.22
C ASN A 341 -11.49 -0.36 -16.44
N ARG A 342 -12.60 -0.66 -15.77
CA ARG A 342 -13.28 0.26 -14.84
C ARG A 342 -12.81 0.10 -13.38
N ALA A 343 -11.85 -0.81 -13.13
CA ALA A 343 -11.29 -1.05 -11.81
C ALA A 343 -9.96 -0.31 -11.66
N SER A 344 -9.64 0.10 -10.45
CA SER A 344 -8.34 0.69 -10.13
C SER A 344 -7.29 -0.40 -10.05
N MET A 345 -6.16 -0.22 -10.75
CA MET A 345 -4.97 -1.07 -10.64
C MET A 345 -3.93 -0.32 -9.81
N ARG A 346 -3.37 -0.95 -8.80
CA ARG A 346 -2.35 -0.32 -7.92
C ARG A 346 -0.98 -0.93 -8.09
N THR A 347 -0.94 -2.24 -8.23
CA THR A 347 0.31 -3.00 -8.28
C THR A 347 0.24 -4.09 -9.31
N PHE A 348 1.39 -4.52 -9.75
CA PHE A 348 1.52 -5.69 -10.61
C PHE A 348 2.89 -6.33 -10.41
N ASP A 349 3.03 -7.54 -10.90
CA ASP A 349 4.32 -8.20 -11.06
C ASP A 349 4.34 -9.01 -12.35
N VAL A 350 5.53 -9.44 -12.74
CA VAL A 350 5.75 -10.28 -13.93
C VAL A 350 6.03 -11.70 -13.47
N THR A 351 5.42 -12.68 -14.11
CA THR A 351 5.72 -14.10 -13.84
C THR A 351 7.20 -14.40 -14.08
N SER A 352 7.75 -15.36 -13.34
CA SER A 352 9.18 -15.70 -13.39
C SER A 352 9.66 -16.15 -14.77
N ASP A 353 8.74 -16.65 -15.63
CA ASP A 353 9.02 -16.99 -17.03
C ASP A 353 8.92 -15.79 -18.00
N GLY A 354 8.56 -14.61 -17.49
CA GLY A 354 8.43 -13.39 -18.28
C GLY A 354 7.25 -13.34 -19.24
N LYS A 355 6.28 -14.27 -19.14
CA LYS A 355 5.22 -14.40 -20.14
C LYS A 355 3.90 -13.71 -19.79
N GLN A 356 3.69 -13.39 -18.50
CA GLN A 356 2.45 -12.77 -18.06
C GLN A 356 2.72 -11.63 -17.09
N ILE A 357 1.86 -10.63 -17.14
CA ILE A 357 1.70 -9.62 -16.10
C ILE A 357 0.54 -10.09 -15.22
N VAL A 358 0.79 -10.18 -13.90
CA VAL A 358 -0.25 -10.42 -12.89
C VAL A 358 -0.44 -9.13 -12.11
N PHE A 359 -1.67 -8.65 -12.02
CA PHE A 359 -2.00 -7.35 -11.46
C PHE A 359 -3.27 -7.39 -10.63
N ASP A 360 -3.37 -6.47 -9.68
CA ASP A 360 -4.57 -6.31 -8.89
C ASP A 360 -5.63 -5.45 -9.59
N ARG A 361 -6.88 -5.81 -9.42
CA ARG A 361 -8.06 -4.98 -9.74
C ARG A 361 -8.84 -4.74 -8.48
N LEU A 362 -8.95 -3.45 -8.11
CA LEU A 362 -9.74 -3.01 -6.98
C LEU A 362 -11.02 -2.35 -7.48
N ARG A 363 -12.14 -2.83 -6.96
CA ARG A 363 -13.44 -2.19 -7.11
C ARG A 363 -13.88 -1.67 -5.76
N GLU A 364 -14.11 -0.38 -5.66
CA GLU A 364 -14.70 0.23 -4.48
C GLU A 364 -16.22 0.05 -4.60
N ASN A 365 -16.76 -0.94 -3.91
CA ASN A 365 -18.19 -1.08 -3.71
C ASN A 365 -18.53 -0.30 -2.47
N SER A 366 -19.42 0.68 -2.60
CA SER A 366 -19.96 1.44 -1.47
C SER A 366 -21.46 1.26 -1.42
N GLU A 367 -21.95 1.00 -0.20
CA GLU A 367 -23.37 0.86 0.08
C GLU A 367 -23.77 1.83 1.18
N VAL A 368 -25.01 2.32 1.12
CA VAL A 368 -25.59 3.10 2.21
C VAL A 368 -26.41 2.14 3.06
N VAL A 369 -26.05 2.05 4.33
CA VAL A 369 -26.74 1.20 5.31
C VAL A 369 -27.43 2.03 6.35
N MET A 370 -28.54 1.51 6.87
CA MET A 370 -29.28 2.07 8.00
C MET A 370 -29.14 1.13 9.19
N ILE A 371 -28.70 1.67 10.32
CA ILE A 371 -28.46 0.92 11.56
C ILE A 371 -29.47 1.42 12.59
N ASP A 372 -30.33 0.53 13.09
CA ASP A 372 -31.22 0.85 14.19
C ASP A 372 -30.45 0.89 15.51
N LEU A 373 -30.62 1.96 16.24
CA LEU A 373 -30.05 2.10 17.58
C LEU A 373 -31.01 1.53 18.63
N PRO A 374 -30.50 0.84 19.66
CA PRO A 374 -31.31 0.37 20.76
C PRO A 374 -32.00 1.56 21.44
N LYS A 375 -33.24 1.39 21.87
CA LYS A 375 -33.94 2.38 22.70
C LYS A 375 -33.16 2.51 24.02
N GLU A 376 -32.81 3.74 24.39
CA GLU A 376 -32.25 4.05 25.72
C GLU A 376 -33.29 3.82 26.81
#